data_6a679d24a06570a1e1d9453197fadd03
#
_entry.id   6a679d24a06570a1e1d9453197fadd03
#
_cell.length_a   1.000
_cell.length_b   1.000
_cell.length_c   1.000
_cell.angle_alpha   90.00
_cell.angle_beta   90.00
_cell.angle_gamma   90.00
#
_symmetry.space_group_name_H-M   'P 1'
#
loop_
_entity.id
_entity.type
_entity.pdbx_description
1 polymer ?
#
loop_
_entity_poly.entity_id
_entity_poly.type
_entity_poly.pdbx_seq_one_letter_code
_entity_poly.pdbx_strand_id
1 'polypeptide(L)'
;MLKLINKIIFLLSKVFFNLKVIRSFSQEGEDLIINRIFKSNKIKYKNIFYLDIGAGHPIRYSNTLYFYHKGAKGITVDAHYENIVLHKFLRPKDISFNFLLGNSDEVVEYYKFNQPELNTTSQD
;
A
#
# COMPACT_ATOMS: atom_id res chain seq x y z
N MET A 1 38.13 -24.53 16.42
CA MET A 1 37.19 -24.34 15.27
C MET A 1 35.73 -24.21 15.72
N LEU A 2 35.16 -25.15 16.44
CA LEU A 2 33.75 -25.13 16.88
C LEU A 2 33.39 -23.90 17.75
N LYS A 3 34.27 -23.51 18.70
CA LYS A 3 34.06 -22.33 19.57
C LYS A 3 34.03 -21.00 18.76
N LEU A 4 34.79 -20.90 17.69
CA LEU A 4 34.81 -19.72 16.81
C LEU A 4 33.52 -19.63 15.98
N ILE A 5 33.05 -20.76 15.45
CA ILE A 5 31.82 -20.86 14.69
C ILE A 5 30.62 -20.44 15.56
N ASN A 6 30.52 -20.97 16.79
CA ASN A 6 29.46 -20.59 17.73
C ASN A 6 29.48 -19.10 18.10
N LYS A 7 30.68 -18.51 18.23
CA LYS A 7 30.81 -17.06 18.48
C LYS A 7 30.36 -16.22 17.29
N ILE A 8 30.65 -16.66 16.06
CA ILE A 8 30.20 -16.00 14.83
C ILE A 8 28.68 -16.11 14.68
N ILE A 9 28.10 -17.30 14.90
CA ILE A 9 26.65 -17.51 14.86
C ILE A 9 25.96 -16.63 15.90
N PHE A 10 26.49 -16.52 17.11
CA PHE A 10 25.95 -15.67 18.16
C PHE A 10 26.02 -14.17 17.80
N LEU A 11 27.11 -13.72 17.21
CA LEU A 11 27.25 -12.33 16.76
C LEU A 11 26.28 -12.02 15.60
N LEU A 12 26.19 -12.92 14.62
CA LEU A 12 25.25 -12.79 13.49
C LEU A 12 23.80 -12.77 14.00
N SER A 13 23.44 -13.65 14.94
CA SER A 13 22.09 -13.64 15.52
C SER A 13 21.78 -12.31 16.19
N LYS A 14 22.70 -11.72 16.96
CA LYS A 14 22.50 -10.39 17.57
C LYS A 14 22.30 -9.28 16.53
N VAL A 15 23.05 -9.32 15.43
CA VAL A 15 22.86 -8.36 14.33
C VAL A 15 21.50 -8.55 13.68
N PHE A 16 21.10 -9.79 13.36
CA PHE A 16 19.81 -10.08 12.75
C PHE A 16 18.63 -9.76 13.67
N PHE A 17 18.69 -10.07 14.96
CA PHE A 17 17.61 -9.77 15.91
C PHE A 17 17.48 -8.27 16.24
N ASN A 18 18.53 -7.47 16.02
CA ASN A 18 18.48 -6.01 16.22
C ASN A 18 18.10 -5.23 14.96
N LEU A 19 18.01 -5.89 13.81
CA LEU A 19 17.54 -5.28 12.56
C LEU A 19 16.01 -5.08 12.65
N LYS A 20 15.57 -3.89 13.03
CA LYS A 20 14.18 -3.46 12.85
C LYS A 20 13.94 -3.23 11.36
N VAL A 21 13.57 -4.26 10.64
CA VAL A 21 13.12 -4.14 9.26
C VAL A 21 11.73 -3.51 9.27
N ILE A 22 11.62 -2.31 8.74
CA ILE A 22 10.33 -1.64 8.51
C ILE A 22 10.00 -1.85 7.04
N ARG A 23 8.90 -2.55 6.77
CA ARG A 23 8.44 -2.82 5.41
C ARG A 23 7.55 -1.69 4.92
N SER A 24 7.86 -1.13 3.76
CA SER A 24 6.97 -0.27 2.97
C SER A 24 6.22 -1.11 1.93
N PHE A 25 5.02 -0.68 1.59
CA PHE A 25 4.20 -1.23 0.50
C PHE A 25 3.99 -0.22 -0.61
N SER A 26 4.25 1.06 -0.36
CA SER A 26 4.18 2.13 -1.35
C SER A 26 5.40 2.12 -2.27
N GLN A 27 5.34 2.90 -3.33
CA GLN A 27 6.38 2.93 -4.35
C GLN A 27 7.67 3.55 -3.82
N GLU A 28 7.59 4.70 -3.16
CA GLU A 28 8.74 5.50 -2.69
C GLU A 28 8.80 5.62 -1.15
N GLY A 29 8.03 4.80 -0.42
CA GLY A 29 8.03 4.82 1.04
C GLY A 29 7.08 5.85 1.67
N GLU A 30 6.11 6.35 0.92
CA GLU A 30 5.13 7.36 1.38
C GLU A 30 4.34 6.88 2.59
N ASP A 31 3.98 5.59 2.62
CA ASP A 31 3.30 4.95 3.75
C ASP A 31 4.10 5.06 5.06
N LEU A 32 5.43 4.98 5.00
CA LEU A 32 6.30 5.14 6.17
C LEU A 32 6.38 6.60 6.62
N ILE A 33 6.36 7.56 5.69
CA ILE A 33 6.33 8.99 6.00
C ILE A 33 5.02 9.35 6.71
N ILE A 34 3.89 8.94 6.14
CA ILE A 34 2.55 9.14 6.73
C ILE A 34 2.47 8.45 8.10
N ASN A 35 3.00 7.24 8.22
CA ASN A 35 3.05 6.51 9.49
C ASN A 35 3.82 7.29 10.57
N ARG A 36 4.93 7.95 10.20
CA ARG A 36 5.68 8.79 11.14
C ARG A 36 4.84 9.97 11.65
N ILE A 37 4.10 10.62 10.75
CA ILE A 37 3.17 11.71 11.10
C ILE A 37 2.08 11.20 12.05
N PHE A 38 1.45 10.07 11.76
CA PHE A 38 0.41 9.49 12.62
C PHE A 38 0.94 9.13 14.01
N LYS A 39 2.16 8.58 14.09
CA LYS A 39 2.80 8.26 15.37
C LYS A 39 3.11 9.51 16.19
N SER A 40 3.66 10.56 15.57
CA SER A 40 3.98 11.82 16.27
C SER A 40 2.72 12.49 16.83
N ASN A 41 1.59 12.37 16.16
CA ASN A 41 0.30 12.89 16.58
C ASN A 41 -0.51 11.89 17.45
N LYS A 42 0.07 10.74 17.83
CA LYS A 42 -0.56 9.70 18.65
C LYS A 42 -1.88 9.16 18.07
N ILE A 43 -2.03 9.18 16.73
CA ILE A 43 -3.21 8.69 16.03
C ILE A 43 -3.25 7.17 16.10
N LYS A 44 -4.38 6.61 16.55
CA LYS A 44 -4.61 5.17 16.59
C LYS A 44 -5.08 4.70 15.22
N TYR A 45 -4.43 3.67 14.65
CA TYR A 45 -4.74 3.18 13.29
C TYR A 45 -6.21 2.78 13.11
N LYS A 46 -6.86 2.20 14.12
CA LYS A 46 -8.29 1.85 14.07
C LYS A 46 -9.24 3.04 13.88
N ASN A 47 -8.75 4.25 14.13
CA ASN A 47 -9.51 5.50 13.95
C ASN A 47 -9.21 6.16 12.59
N ILE A 48 -8.32 5.57 11.78
CA ILE A 48 -8.00 6.07 10.46
C ILE A 48 -9.05 5.54 9.49
N PHE A 49 -9.65 6.45 8.77
CA PHE A 49 -10.47 6.17 7.60
C PHE A 49 -9.84 6.90 6.41
N TYR A 50 -9.40 6.16 5.40
CA TYR A 50 -8.74 6.73 4.22
C TYR A 50 -9.65 6.71 3.00
N LEU A 51 -9.36 7.61 2.06
CA LEU A 51 -9.85 7.59 0.70
C LEU A 51 -8.63 7.48 -0.23
N ASP A 52 -8.56 6.38 -0.97
CA ASP A 52 -7.47 6.04 -1.88
C ASP A 52 -8.01 6.09 -3.32
N ILE A 53 -7.65 7.15 -4.04
CA ILE A 53 -8.09 7.41 -5.41
C ILE A 53 -6.96 7.01 -6.34
N GLY A 54 -7.27 6.19 -7.36
CA GLY A 54 -6.25 5.55 -8.16
C GLY A 54 -5.49 4.52 -7.34
N ALA A 55 -6.23 3.73 -6.56
CA ALA A 55 -5.67 2.82 -5.56
C ALA A 55 -4.73 1.74 -6.14
N GLY A 56 -4.81 1.46 -7.43
CA GLY A 56 -3.98 0.49 -8.12
C GLY A 56 -4.11 -0.93 -7.55
N HIS A 57 -3.01 -1.66 -7.57
CA HIS A 57 -2.98 -3.02 -7.02
C HIS A 57 -3.05 -3.02 -5.48
N PRO A 58 -3.89 -3.86 -4.83
CA PRO A 58 -4.12 -3.81 -3.38
C PRO A 58 -2.89 -4.09 -2.51
N ILE A 59 -1.82 -4.66 -3.07
CA ILE A 59 -0.60 -5.02 -2.34
C ILE A 59 0.61 -4.26 -2.88
N ARG A 60 0.79 -4.24 -4.22
CA ARG A 60 1.96 -3.66 -4.85
C ARG A 60 1.76 -2.15 -5.04
N TYR A 61 2.73 -1.36 -4.60
CA TYR A 61 2.72 0.11 -4.67
C TYR A 61 1.53 0.77 -3.94
N SER A 62 1.00 0.11 -2.90
CA SER A 62 -0.16 0.60 -2.18
C SER A 62 0.22 1.53 -1.04
N ASN A 63 -0.25 2.76 -1.08
CA ASN A 63 -0.06 3.77 -0.03
C ASN A 63 -0.85 3.46 1.24
N THR A 64 -1.89 2.64 1.15
CA THR A 64 -2.85 2.38 2.24
C THR A 64 -2.75 0.99 2.86
N LEU A 65 -2.07 0.03 2.21
CA LEU A 65 -1.95 -1.35 2.72
C LEU A 65 -1.29 -1.42 4.11
N TYR A 66 -0.26 -0.60 4.34
CA TYR A 66 0.40 -0.53 5.64
C TYR A 66 -0.60 -0.22 6.76
N PHE A 67 -1.47 0.75 6.55
CA PHE A 67 -2.49 1.19 7.51
C PHE A 67 -3.62 0.16 7.64
N TYR A 68 -4.04 -0.45 6.53
CA TYR A 68 -5.01 -1.54 6.53
C TYR A 68 -4.56 -2.71 7.42
N HIS A 69 -3.29 -3.14 7.31
CA HIS A 69 -2.73 -4.19 8.17
C HIS A 69 -2.67 -3.78 9.65
N LYS A 70 -2.63 -2.50 9.95
CA LYS A 70 -2.65 -1.95 11.32
C LYS A 70 -4.06 -1.72 11.87
N GLY A 71 -5.09 -2.04 11.10
CA GLY A 71 -6.50 -1.96 11.51
C GLY A 71 -7.25 -0.71 11.05
N ALA A 72 -6.64 0.12 10.20
CA ALA A 72 -7.35 1.16 9.46
C ALA A 72 -8.26 0.52 8.40
N LYS A 73 -9.21 1.28 7.90
CA LYS A 73 -10.10 0.92 6.79
C LYS A 73 -10.43 2.17 5.99
N GLY A 74 -10.96 1.99 4.80
CA GLY A 74 -11.32 3.14 3.98
C GLY A 74 -12.11 2.79 2.74
N ILE A 75 -12.07 3.74 1.81
CA ILE A 75 -12.62 3.61 0.47
C ILE A 75 -11.45 3.56 -0.49
N THR A 76 -11.50 2.62 -1.43
CA THR A 76 -10.55 2.52 -2.55
C THR A 76 -11.31 2.69 -3.86
N VAL A 77 -10.80 3.53 -4.73
CA VAL A 77 -11.39 3.82 -6.04
C VAL A 77 -10.33 3.61 -7.11
N ASP A 78 -10.65 2.84 -8.14
CA ASP A 78 -9.77 2.61 -9.28
C ASP A 78 -10.58 2.38 -10.55
N ALA A 79 -10.10 2.91 -11.67
CA ALA A 79 -10.72 2.71 -12.98
C ALA A 79 -10.49 1.30 -13.52
N HIS A 80 -9.40 0.63 -13.11
CA HIS A 80 -9.06 -0.71 -13.55
C HIS A 80 -9.87 -1.76 -12.77
N TYR A 81 -10.82 -2.39 -13.43
CA TYR A 81 -11.76 -3.34 -12.83
C TYR A 81 -11.08 -4.48 -12.07
N GLU A 82 -10.04 -5.06 -12.66
CA GLU A 82 -9.31 -6.19 -12.06
C GLU A 82 -8.65 -5.83 -10.72
N ASN A 83 -8.15 -4.59 -10.58
CA ASN A 83 -7.64 -4.09 -9.30
C ASN A 83 -8.75 -4.08 -8.26
N ILE A 84 -9.95 -3.62 -8.60
CA ILE A 84 -11.09 -3.57 -7.67
C ILE A 84 -11.56 -4.97 -7.27
N VAL A 85 -11.55 -5.94 -8.17
CA VAL A 85 -11.82 -7.34 -7.83
C VAL A 85 -10.82 -7.85 -6.80
N LEU A 86 -9.52 -7.56 -7.02
CA LEU A 86 -8.46 -7.93 -6.08
C LEU A 86 -8.60 -7.20 -4.73
N HIS A 87 -8.98 -5.92 -4.72
CA HIS A 87 -9.24 -5.17 -3.48
C HIS A 87 -10.36 -5.83 -2.67
N LYS A 88 -11.49 -6.15 -3.29
CA LYS A 88 -12.63 -6.81 -2.63
C LYS A 88 -12.24 -8.15 -2.01
N PHE A 89 -11.35 -8.90 -2.67
CA PHE A 89 -10.89 -10.21 -2.19
C PHE A 89 -9.83 -10.09 -1.10
N LEU A 90 -8.81 -9.25 -1.29
CA LEU A 90 -7.63 -9.19 -0.41
C LEU A 90 -7.80 -8.19 0.75
N ARG A 91 -8.71 -7.22 0.60
CA ARG A 91 -8.96 -6.15 1.57
C ARG A 91 -10.46 -6.00 1.88
N PRO A 92 -11.12 -7.05 2.39
CA PRO A 92 -12.58 -7.08 2.56
C PRO A 92 -13.12 -6.07 3.59
N LYS A 93 -12.26 -5.41 4.37
CA LYS A 93 -12.67 -4.34 5.30
C LYS A 93 -12.80 -2.98 4.61
N ASP A 94 -12.28 -2.84 3.39
CA ASP A 94 -12.41 -1.63 2.58
C ASP A 94 -13.66 -1.69 1.72
N ILE A 95 -14.19 -0.52 1.39
CA ILE A 95 -15.25 -0.35 0.40
C ILE A 95 -14.59 0.02 -0.92
N SER A 96 -14.74 -0.82 -1.95
CA SER A 96 -14.01 -0.65 -3.21
C SER A 96 -14.97 -0.38 -4.35
N PHE A 97 -14.71 0.70 -5.11
CA PHE A 97 -15.51 1.15 -6.24
C PHE A 97 -14.68 1.16 -7.51
N ASN A 98 -15.30 0.68 -8.61
CA ASN A 98 -14.73 0.78 -9.93
C ASN A 98 -15.26 2.04 -10.62
N PHE A 99 -14.53 3.13 -10.44
CA PHE A 99 -14.86 4.43 -11.06
C PHE A 99 -13.57 5.10 -11.56
N LEU A 100 -13.73 5.87 -12.61
CA LEU A 100 -12.79 6.92 -12.99
C LEU A 100 -13.31 8.23 -12.40
N LEU A 101 -12.51 8.90 -11.59
CA LEU A 101 -12.88 10.18 -10.99
C LEU A 101 -12.38 11.32 -11.88
N GLY A 102 -13.28 12.23 -12.19
CA GLY A 102 -13.04 13.44 -12.97
C GLY A 102 -13.80 14.64 -12.40
N ASN A 103 -13.69 15.78 -13.07
CA ASN A 103 -14.38 17.02 -12.72
C ASN A 103 -15.71 17.20 -13.48
N SER A 104 -16.04 16.29 -14.38
CA SER A 104 -17.27 16.28 -15.18
C SER A 104 -17.83 14.86 -15.26
N ASP A 105 -19.15 14.77 -15.46
CA ASP A 105 -19.85 13.50 -15.69
C ASP A 105 -19.92 13.23 -17.19
N GLU A 106 -18.86 12.64 -17.72
CA GLU A 106 -18.69 12.39 -19.15
C GLU A 106 -18.13 10.99 -19.42
N VAL A 107 -18.33 10.49 -20.63
CA VAL A 107 -17.71 9.25 -21.11
C VAL A 107 -16.33 9.61 -21.66
N VAL A 108 -15.29 9.02 -21.08
CA VAL A 108 -13.91 9.20 -21.51
C VAL A 108 -13.31 7.89 -22.01
N GLU A 109 -12.38 7.97 -22.96
CA GLU A 109 -11.58 6.83 -23.36
C GLU A 109 -10.55 6.51 -22.28
N TYR A 110 -10.36 5.24 -21.98
CA TYR A 110 -9.42 4.75 -20.99
C TYR A 110 -8.43 3.79 -21.64
N TYR A 111 -7.18 4.24 -21.78
CA TYR A 111 -6.11 3.49 -22.43
C TYR A 111 -5.45 2.58 -21.42
N LYS A 112 -5.47 1.26 -21.72
CA LYS A 112 -4.87 0.23 -20.87
C LYS A 112 -3.53 -0.21 -21.44
N PHE A 113 -2.52 -0.25 -20.59
CA PHE A 113 -1.18 -0.74 -20.91
C PHE A 113 -0.90 -2.06 -20.17
N ASN A 114 0.15 -2.75 -20.58
CA ASN A 114 0.61 -3.97 -19.90
C ASN A 114 1.06 -3.72 -18.45
N GLN A 115 1.41 -2.47 -18.13
CA GLN A 115 1.67 -1.99 -16.79
C GLN A 115 0.50 -1.09 -16.37
N PRO A 116 -0.39 -1.56 -15.48
CA PRO A 116 -1.60 -0.82 -15.10
C PRO A 116 -1.33 0.56 -14.51
N GLU A 117 -0.14 0.78 -13.95
CA GLU A 117 0.32 2.06 -13.42
C GLU A 117 0.47 3.15 -14.50
N LEU A 118 0.56 2.74 -15.77
CA LEU A 118 0.66 3.63 -16.93
C LEU A 118 -0.69 3.91 -17.60
N ASN A 119 -1.78 3.32 -17.10
CA ASN A 119 -3.10 3.55 -17.65
C ASN A 119 -3.48 5.03 -17.54
N THR A 120 -4.06 5.58 -18.60
CA THR A 120 -4.37 7.01 -18.71
C THR A 120 -5.64 7.26 -19.51
N THR A 121 -6.19 8.46 -19.37
CA THR A 121 -7.25 9.02 -20.22
C THR A 121 -6.69 9.97 -21.27
N SER A 122 -5.40 10.26 -21.26
CA SER A 122 -4.71 11.09 -22.25
C SER A 122 -4.03 10.23 -23.32
N GLN A 123 -4.01 10.74 -24.56
CA GLN A 123 -3.27 10.15 -25.66
C GLN A 123 -1.84 10.67 -25.77
N ASP A 124 -1.48 11.72 -25.00
CA ASP A 124 -0.18 12.43 -25.04
C ASP A 124 0.80 11.87 -23.98
#